data_e7a6232421c19335d5a0cf9bd207d6cd
#
_entry.id   e7a6232421c19335d5a0cf9bd207d6cd
#
_cell.length_a   1.000
_cell.length_b   1.000
_cell.length_c   1.000
_cell.angle_alpha   90.00
_cell.angle_beta   90.00
_cell.angle_gamma   90.00
#
_symmetry.space_group_name_H-M   'P 1'
#
loop_
_entity.id
_entity.type
_entity.pdbx_description
1 polymer ?
#
loop_
_entity_poly.entity_id
_entity_poly.type
_entity_poly.pdbx_seq_one_letter_code
_entity_poly.pdbx_strand_id
1 'polypeptide(L)'
;MRSGLRERGAILVVSCYELGRQPVAVATALAELAFAGFEPAALDVAVDPIDDEALRAARLIAISVPMHTALRLGVRVADRARAVNPSAHVCLFGLYAALNREHLLERHCDSIAGGEADEPVRQLAEQLDLGG
;
A
#
# COMPACT_ATOMS: atom_id res chain seq x y z
N MET A 1 1.45 20.59 -11.71
CA MET A 1 2.71 19.92 -11.40
C MET A 1 2.48 18.42 -11.31
N ARG A 2 3.38 17.65 -11.87
CA ARG A 2 3.25 16.19 -11.82
C ARG A 2 3.54 15.67 -10.42
N SER A 3 2.75 14.71 -9.99
CA SER A 3 2.93 14.07 -8.70
C SER A 3 4.15 13.13 -8.65
N GLY A 4 4.58 12.63 -9.80
CA GLY A 4 5.63 11.62 -9.88
C GLY A 4 5.13 10.20 -9.66
N LEU A 5 3.83 10.00 -9.47
CA LEU A 5 3.26 8.68 -9.20
C LEU A 5 3.35 7.72 -10.38
N ARG A 6 3.52 8.22 -11.60
CA ARG A 6 3.63 7.36 -12.78
C ARG A 6 5.04 6.87 -13.04
N GLU A 7 6.01 7.32 -12.26
CA GLU A 7 7.38 6.82 -12.34
C GLU A 7 7.45 5.40 -11.79
N ARG A 8 8.40 4.63 -12.30
CA ARG A 8 8.59 3.25 -11.86
C ARG A 8 8.89 3.21 -10.36
N GLY A 9 8.14 2.40 -9.62
CA GLY A 9 8.36 2.23 -8.18
C GLY A 9 7.81 3.36 -7.33
N ALA A 10 7.19 4.38 -7.92
CA ALA A 10 6.58 5.46 -7.15
C ALA A 10 5.38 4.97 -6.34
N ILE A 11 4.73 3.90 -6.79
CA ILE A 11 3.70 3.23 -6.03
C ILE A 11 4.25 1.87 -5.60
N LEU A 12 4.30 1.63 -4.29
CA LEU A 12 4.74 0.36 -3.74
C LEU A 12 3.54 -0.34 -3.12
N VAL A 13 3.26 -1.56 -3.58
CA VAL A 13 2.18 -2.38 -3.03
C VAL A 13 2.81 -3.47 -2.19
N VAL A 14 2.45 -3.52 -0.91
CA VAL A 14 3.08 -4.41 0.06
C VAL A 14 2.12 -5.51 0.46
N SER A 15 2.56 -6.76 0.35
CA SER A 15 1.87 -7.93 0.85
C SER A 15 2.46 -8.30 2.20
N CYS A 16 1.62 -8.50 3.20
CA CYS A 16 2.07 -8.85 4.55
C CYS A 16 1.86 -10.32 4.88
N TYR A 17 0.73 -10.89 4.46
CA TYR A 17 0.44 -12.27 4.80
C TYR A 17 -0.81 -12.76 4.07
N GLU A 18 -0.68 -13.90 3.40
CA GLU A 18 -1.83 -14.60 2.83
C GLU A 18 -1.56 -16.11 2.95
N LEU A 19 -2.16 -16.72 3.93
CA LEU A 19 -2.03 -18.14 4.32
C LEU A 19 -1.69 -19.10 3.16
N GLY A 20 -0.40 -19.34 2.94
CA GLY A 20 0.05 -20.35 1.99
C GLY A 20 -0.38 -20.16 0.54
N ARG A 21 -0.92 -19.00 0.18
CA ARG A 21 -1.40 -18.71 -1.16
C ARG A 21 -0.67 -17.49 -1.72
N GLN A 22 -0.71 -17.36 -3.04
CA GLN A 22 -0.23 -16.14 -3.67
C GLN A 22 -1.09 -14.96 -3.20
N PRO A 23 -0.49 -13.78 -3.02
CA PRO A 23 -1.23 -12.61 -2.55
C PRO A 23 -2.14 -12.04 -3.64
N VAL A 24 -3.33 -12.61 -3.75
CA VAL A 24 -4.29 -12.27 -4.80
C VAL A 24 -4.68 -10.79 -4.77
N ALA A 25 -4.94 -10.26 -3.58
CA ALA A 25 -5.34 -8.85 -3.45
C ALA A 25 -4.23 -7.91 -3.95
N VAL A 26 -2.98 -8.25 -3.67
CA VAL A 26 -1.84 -7.46 -4.14
C VAL A 26 -1.68 -7.60 -5.64
N ALA A 27 -1.80 -8.82 -6.18
CA ALA A 27 -1.72 -9.04 -7.62
C ALA A 27 -2.80 -8.27 -8.37
N THR A 28 -4.02 -8.26 -7.85
CA THR A 28 -5.13 -7.52 -8.45
C THR A 28 -4.88 -6.02 -8.42
N ALA A 29 -4.42 -5.50 -7.29
CA ALA A 29 -4.09 -4.07 -7.17
C ALA A 29 -2.99 -3.68 -8.15
N LEU A 30 -1.95 -4.50 -8.28
CA LEU A 30 -0.88 -4.24 -9.22
C LEU A 30 -1.39 -4.21 -10.66
N ALA A 31 -2.23 -5.17 -11.03
CA ALA A 31 -2.80 -5.23 -12.38
C ALA A 31 -3.66 -4.01 -12.69
N GLU A 32 -4.50 -3.59 -11.74
CA GLU A 32 -5.35 -2.43 -11.92
C GLU A 32 -4.55 -1.14 -12.05
N LEU A 33 -3.50 -1.00 -11.25
CA LEU A 33 -2.61 0.16 -11.34
C LEU A 33 -1.88 0.20 -12.67
N ALA A 34 -1.36 -0.95 -13.12
CA ALA A 34 -0.67 -1.04 -14.40
C ALA A 34 -1.62 -0.72 -15.55
N PHE A 35 -2.84 -1.20 -15.48
CA PHE A 35 -3.85 -0.91 -16.48
C PHE A 35 -4.16 0.59 -16.57
N ALA A 36 -4.11 1.28 -15.44
CA ALA A 36 -4.35 2.72 -15.37
C ALA A 36 -3.13 3.55 -15.78
N GLY A 37 -2.02 2.93 -16.12
CA GLY A 37 -0.84 3.62 -16.62
C GLY A 37 0.25 3.88 -15.59
N PHE A 38 0.14 3.31 -14.41
CA PHE A 38 1.18 3.40 -13.39
C PHE A 38 2.16 2.24 -13.52
N GLU A 39 3.33 2.37 -12.90
CA GLU A 39 4.34 1.31 -12.88
C GLU A 39 4.66 0.92 -11.43
N PRO A 40 3.73 0.22 -10.75
CA PRO A 40 3.92 -0.12 -9.35
C PRO A 40 5.00 -1.17 -9.14
N ALA A 41 5.65 -1.10 -7.98
CA ALA A 41 6.53 -2.14 -7.48
C ALA A 41 5.80 -2.95 -6.41
N ALA A 42 6.26 -4.16 -6.16
CA ALA A 42 5.67 -5.04 -5.15
C ALA A 42 6.72 -5.47 -4.14
N LEU A 43 6.29 -5.64 -2.90
CA LEU A 43 7.15 -6.15 -1.83
C LEU A 43 6.32 -7.12 -0.99
N ASP A 44 6.85 -8.32 -0.77
CA ASP A 44 6.19 -9.32 0.06
C ASP A 44 6.99 -9.50 1.35
N VAL A 45 6.56 -8.83 2.41
CA VAL A 45 7.27 -8.87 3.68
C VAL A 45 6.97 -10.13 4.50
N ALA A 46 6.08 -11.00 4.00
CA ALA A 46 5.90 -12.32 4.60
C ALA A 46 7.08 -13.24 4.29
N VAL A 47 7.77 -13.02 3.18
CA VAL A 47 8.92 -13.85 2.76
C VAL A 47 10.23 -13.08 2.71
N ASP A 48 10.18 -11.77 2.47
CA ASP A 48 11.38 -10.93 2.38
C ASP A 48 11.41 -9.92 3.52
N PRO A 49 12.60 -9.46 3.93
CA PRO A 49 12.67 -8.38 4.92
C PRO A 49 12.12 -7.08 4.36
N ILE A 50 11.78 -6.16 5.26
CA ILE A 50 11.32 -4.84 4.86
C ILE A 50 12.47 -4.11 4.15
N ASP A 51 12.19 -3.64 2.93
CA ASP A 51 13.19 -3.01 2.06
C ASP A 51 13.07 -1.48 2.18
N ASP A 52 13.98 -0.87 2.93
CA ASP A 52 13.98 0.57 3.15
C ASP A 52 14.18 1.36 1.86
N GLU A 53 14.96 0.84 0.91
CA GLU A 53 15.15 1.54 -0.36
C GLU A 53 13.86 1.61 -1.16
N ALA A 54 13.10 0.51 -1.19
CA ALA A 54 11.79 0.51 -1.85
C ALA A 54 10.84 1.51 -1.19
N LEU A 55 10.85 1.59 0.14
CA LEU A 55 10.03 2.55 0.86
C LEU A 55 10.43 3.99 0.57
N ARG A 56 11.73 4.27 0.49
CA ARG A 56 12.21 5.62 0.21
C ARG A 56 11.89 6.08 -1.20
N ALA A 57 11.87 5.16 -2.15
CA ALA A 57 11.58 5.47 -3.54
C ALA A 57 10.10 5.74 -3.79
N ALA A 58 9.22 5.26 -2.92
CA ALA A 58 7.79 5.32 -3.14
C ALA A 58 7.21 6.68 -2.73
N ARG A 59 6.18 7.09 -3.44
CA ARG A 59 5.37 8.27 -3.10
C ARG A 59 4.02 7.85 -2.55
N LEU A 60 3.54 6.67 -2.93
CA LEU A 60 2.36 6.04 -2.38
C LEU A 60 2.74 4.62 -1.97
N ILE A 61 2.46 4.28 -0.73
CA ILE A 61 2.72 2.93 -0.20
C ILE A 61 1.39 2.34 0.21
N ALA A 62 0.94 1.31 -0.51
CA ALA A 62 -0.33 0.64 -0.26
C ALA A 62 -0.04 -0.73 0.37
N ILE A 63 -0.51 -0.93 1.59
CA ILE A 63 -0.20 -2.11 2.39
C ILE A 63 -1.47 -2.95 2.55
N SER A 64 -1.39 -4.21 2.11
CA SER A 64 -2.52 -5.13 2.18
C SER A 64 -2.69 -5.73 3.57
N VAL A 65 -3.87 -5.60 4.15
CA VAL A 65 -4.23 -6.19 5.44
C VAL A 65 -5.51 -7.00 5.27
N PRO A 66 -5.43 -8.19 4.64
CA PRO A 66 -6.62 -8.98 4.34
C PRO A 66 -7.19 -9.72 5.55
N MET A 67 -6.39 -9.92 6.60
CA MET A 67 -6.80 -10.68 7.76
C MET A 67 -6.10 -10.19 9.01
N HIS A 68 -6.60 -10.64 10.16
CA HIS A 68 -6.11 -10.22 11.47
C HIS A 68 -4.59 -10.39 11.64
N THR A 69 -4.06 -11.53 11.21
CA THR A 69 -2.64 -11.82 11.39
C THR A 69 -1.73 -10.90 10.57
N ALA A 70 -2.25 -10.32 9.50
CA ALA A 70 -1.51 -9.37 8.68
C ALA A 70 -1.44 -7.98 9.28
N LEU A 71 -2.35 -7.65 10.19
CA LEU A 71 -2.45 -6.29 10.73
C LEU A 71 -1.18 -5.84 11.45
N ARG A 72 -0.64 -6.69 12.30
CA ARG A 72 0.57 -6.36 13.06
C ARG A 72 1.76 -6.06 12.15
N LEU A 73 1.95 -6.91 11.15
CA LEU A 73 3.04 -6.72 10.20
C LEU A 73 2.79 -5.49 9.31
N GLY A 74 1.54 -5.28 8.91
CA GLY A 74 1.16 -4.10 8.14
C GLY A 74 1.44 -2.81 8.88
N VAL A 75 1.14 -2.77 10.17
CA VAL A 75 1.43 -1.60 11.02
C VAL A 75 2.94 -1.38 11.12
N ARG A 76 3.73 -2.43 11.24
CA ARG A 76 5.19 -2.31 11.25
C ARG A 76 5.72 -1.69 9.97
N VAL A 77 5.20 -2.14 8.84
CA VAL A 77 5.61 -1.58 7.54
C VAL A 77 5.22 -0.11 7.45
N ALA A 78 4.00 0.23 7.88
CA ALA A 78 3.52 1.62 7.87
C ALA A 78 4.41 2.51 8.74
N ASP A 79 4.72 2.07 9.94
CA ASP A 79 5.56 2.83 10.86
C ASP A 79 6.98 2.99 10.31
N ARG A 80 7.52 1.94 9.71
CA ARG A 80 8.85 2.01 9.09
C ARG A 80 8.84 2.96 7.90
N ALA A 81 7.79 2.90 7.08
CA ALA A 81 7.65 3.80 5.94
C ALA A 81 7.65 5.27 6.38
N ARG A 82 6.93 5.59 7.44
CA ARG A 82 6.89 6.94 7.97
C ARG A 82 8.24 7.38 8.53
N ALA A 83 9.00 6.46 9.12
CA ALA A 83 10.32 6.76 9.65
C ALA A 83 11.33 7.06 8.55
N VAL A 84 11.32 6.30 7.45
CA VAL A 84 12.32 6.46 6.38
C VAL A 84 11.86 7.37 5.26
N ASN A 85 10.55 7.60 5.11
CA ASN A 85 10.00 8.44 4.04
C ASN A 85 8.73 9.14 4.50
N PRO A 86 8.86 10.18 5.35
CA PRO A 86 7.68 10.85 5.91
C PRO A 86 6.83 11.59 4.88
N SER A 87 7.33 11.81 3.67
CA SER A 87 6.56 12.49 2.64
C SER A 87 5.70 11.55 1.81
N ALA A 88 5.86 10.23 1.94
CA ALA A 88 5.03 9.29 1.22
C ALA A 88 3.62 9.21 1.82
N HIS A 89 2.64 9.03 0.95
CA HIS A 89 1.27 8.75 1.40
C HIS A 89 1.16 7.26 1.72
N VAL A 90 0.77 6.92 2.93
CA VAL A 90 0.62 5.53 3.36
C VAL A 90 -0.85 5.17 3.42
N CYS A 91 -1.23 4.13 2.68
CA CYS A 91 -2.59 3.61 2.63
C CYS A 91 -2.59 2.16 3.07
N LEU A 92 -3.47 1.82 4.00
CA LEU A 92 -3.73 0.41 4.33
C LEU A 92 -5.02 0.00 3.64
N PHE A 93 -5.06 -1.20 3.07
CA PHE A 93 -6.26 -1.67 2.38
C PHE A 93 -6.56 -3.13 2.73
N GLY A 94 -7.78 -3.54 2.44
CA GLY A 94 -8.26 -4.87 2.75
C GLY A 94 -9.26 -4.86 3.90
N LEU A 95 -9.90 -5.99 4.14
CA LEU A 95 -11.00 -6.10 5.09
C LEU A 95 -10.60 -5.67 6.50
N TYR A 96 -9.46 -6.15 6.97
CA TYR A 96 -9.07 -5.87 8.35
C TYR A 96 -8.59 -4.43 8.55
N ALA A 97 -8.05 -3.81 7.50
CA ALA A 97 -7.76 -2.39 7.55
C ALA A 97 -9.06 -1.60 7.75
N ALA A 98 -10.08 -1.93 6.97
CA ALA A 98 -11.38 -1.24 7.09
C ALA A 98 -12.01 -1.43 8.46
N LEU A 99 -11.92 -2.63 9.04
CA LEU A 99 -12.46 -2.93 10.36
C LEU A 99 -11.77 -2.17 11.50
N ASN A 100 -10.53 -1.75 11.29
CA ASN A 100 -9.74 -1.04 12.30
C ASN A 100 -9.48 0.41 11.91
N ARG A 101 -10.33 0.96 11.06
CA ARG A 101 -10.15 2.24 10.40
C ARG A 101 -9.74 3.39 11.32
N GLU A 102 -10.49 3.62 12.37
CA GLU A 102 -10.23 4.77 13.26
C GLU A 102 -8.86 4.70 13.89
N HIS A 103 -8.51 3.55 14.44
CA HIS A 103 -7.23 3.36 15.09
C HIS A 103 -6.06 3.54 14.11
N LEU A 104 -6.20 2.96 12.93
CA LEU A 104 -5.12 3.00 11.93
C LEU A 104 -4.92 4.41 11.36
N LEU A 105 -6.00 5.12 11.07
CA LEU A 105 -5.92 6.49 10.55
C LEU A 105 -5.30 7.45 11.55
N GLU A 106 -5.57 7.22 12.81
CA GLU A 106 -5.08 8.10 13.87
C GLU A 106 -3.56 8.02 14.04
N ARG A 107 -2.98 6.83 13.85
CA ARG A 107 -1.60 6.58 14.25
C ARG A 107 -0.67 6.05 13.16
N HIS A 108 -1.19 5.35 12.17
CA HIS A 108 -0.33 4.52 11.31
C HIS A 108 -0.39 4.83 9.82
N CYS A 109 -1.44 5.46 9.35
CA CYS A 109 -1.57 5.70 7.91
C CYS A 109 -2.33 6.98 7.60
N ASP A 110 -2.28 7.36 6.33
CA ASP A 110 -2.94 8.57 5.83
C ASP A 110 -4.32 8.28 5.28
N SER A 111 -4.57 7.05 4.81
CA SER A 111 -5.87 6.66 4.29
C SER A 111 -6.10 5.17 4.42
N ILE A 112 -7.37 4.79 4.34
CA ILE A 112 -7.82 3.39 4.33
C ILE A 112 -8.65 3.18 3.08
N ALA A 113 -8.28 2.19 2.27
CA ALA A 113 -9.12 1.74 1.16
C ALA A 113 -10.06 0.65 1.67
N GLY A 114 -11.26 0.58 1.09
CA GLY A 114 -12.27 -0.38 1.55
C GLY A 114 -11.94 -1.83 1.29
N GLY A 115 -12.87 -2.72 1.62
CA GLY A 115 -12.66 -4.16 1.55
C GLY A 115 -12.41 -4.72 0.15
N GLU A 116 -12.92 -4.10 -0.87
CA GLU A 116 -12.63 -4.43 -2.27
C GLU A 116 -11.35 -3.69 -2.66
N ALA A 117 -10.24 -4.38 -2.56
CA ALA A 117 -8.94 -3.73 -2.47
C ALA A 117 -8.43 -3.05 -3.74
N ASP A 118 -8.64 -3.67 -4.88
CA ASP A 118 -7.97 -3.25 -6.11
C ASP A 118 -8.44 -1.90 -6.63
N GLU A 119 -9.74 -1.72 -6.78
CA GLU A 119 -10.28 -0.49 -7.34
C GLU A 119 -10.10 0.72 -6.44
N PRO A 120 -10.35 0.63 -5.12
CA PRO A 120 -10.07 1.77 -4.23
C PRO A 120 -8.61 2.23 -4.24
N VAL A 121 -7.66 1.30 -4.33
CA VAL A 121 -6.24 1.68 -4.41
C VAL A 121 -5.97 2.42 -5.72
N ARG A 122 -6.51 1.93 -6.83
CA ARG A 122 -6.37 2.61 -8.12
C ARG A 122 -6.99 4.00 -8.09
N GLN A 123 -8.17 4.13 -7.52
CA GLN A 123 -8.84 5.42 -7.40
C GLN A 123 -8.02 6.40 -6.57
N LEU A 124 -7.44 5.96 -5.47
CA LEU A 124 -6.58 6.79 -4.65
C LEU A 124 -5.35 7.26 -5.44
N ALA A 125 -4.71 6.34 -6.17
CA ALA A 125 -3.54 6.69 -6.98
C ALA A 125 -3.91 7.74 -8.03
N GLU A 126 -5.04 7.58 -8.69
CA GLU A 126 -5.51 8.54 -9.68
C GLU A 126 -5.78 9.91 -9.07
N GLN A 127 -6.38 9.96 -7.89
CA GLN A 127 -6.63 11.21 -7.19
C GLN A 127 -5.34 11.90 -6.80
N LEU A 128 -4.39 11.17 -6.26
CA LEU A 128 -3.09 11.73 -5.86
C LEU A 128 -2.30 12.21 -7.08
N ASP A 129 -2.41 11.50 -8.19
CA ASP A 129 -1.73 11.87 -9.42
C ASP A 129 -2.28 13.18 -10.00
N LEU A 130 -3.58 13.41 -9.88
CA LEU A 130 -4.23 14.61 -10.41
C LEU A 130 -4.03 15.84 -9.54
N GLY A 131 -4.16 15.68 -8.25
CA GLY A 131 -4.23 16.84 -7.37
C GLY A 131 -3.11 16.94 -6.37
N GLY A 132 -2.38 15.92 -6.32
CA GLY A 132 -1.36 15.89 -5.32
C GLY A 132 -1.91 15.85 -3.94
#